data_5a12f85fbeb9598725b6ff9c3812e18b
#
_entry.id   5a12f85fbeb9598725b6ff9c3812e18b
#
_cell.length_a   1.000
_cell.length_b   1.000
_cell.length_c   1.000
_cell.angle_alpha   90.00
_cell.angle_beta   90.00
_cell.angle_gamma   90.00
#
_symmetry.space_group_name_H-M   'P 1'
#
loop_
_entity.id
_entity.type
_entity.pdbx_description
1 polymer ?
#
loop_
_entity_poly.entity_id
_entity_poly.type
_entity_poly.pdbx_seq_one_letter_code
_entity_poly.pdbx_strand_id
1 'polypeptide(L)'
;VTMAIGLGCLQVFLEEGHREDWFESNLMVALAVISFIALVSFVIVQLTRDNPLVNLRLLKDRNFLLGSLANIGLGVGLYGTVFVLPVYLAQIQDYNALQIGQVIMWMGVPQLLIIPLVPILMRFIDARLLCSCGFFLFAFASFYSGSLSLDFAGDQFIAIQIFRAFGQPMVLVPMSIIATAMIAPSQAGSASSLYNILRNLGGAIGIAALATILDSRAKYYFDFLREHITPGNPAFEERMQLLTSQLGNEQSALQLLSNQVHQQAAIMAYNDAFHLIAMMLGCSMVFVLLCRPLPKAPAPAATTEPQPAHS
;
A
#
# COMPACT_ATOMS: atom_id res chain seq x y z
N VAL A 1 10.16 21.24 13.76
CA VAL A 1 9.14 22.13 13.17
C VAL A 1 9.14 21.97 11.64
N THR A 2 10.26 22.22 10.93
CA THR A 2 10.36 22.13 9.47
C THR A 2 9.93 20.75 8.90
N MET A 3 10.32 19.65 9.55
CA MET A 3 9.89 18.30 9.17
C MET A 3 8.36 18.14 9.27
N ALA A 4 7.76 18.57 10.38
CA ALA A 4 6.32 18.41 10.60
C ALA A 4 5.50 19.24 9.60
N ILE A 5 5.93 20.49 9.35
CA ILE A 5 5.29 21.35 8.34
C ILE A 5 5.48 20.75 6.93
N GLY A 6 6.71 20.37 6.59
CA GLY A 6 7.02 19.85 5.26
C GLY A 6 6.28 18.55 4.92
N LEU A 7 6.29 17.57 5.82
CA LEU A 7 5.59 16.31 5.64
C LEU A 7 4.08 16.47 5.74
N GLY A 8 3.57 17.30 6.66
CA GLY A 8 2.13 17.56 6.80
C GLY A 8 1.56 18.23 5.56
N CYS A 9 2.20 19.29 5.05
CA CYS A 9 1.78 19.94 3.81
C CYS A 9 1.88 19.00 2.60
N LEU A 10 2.95 18.17 2.52
CA LEU A 10 3.09 17.18 1.46
C LEU A 10 1.98 16.14 1.50
N GLN A 11 1.65 15.64 2.69
CA GLN A 11 0.61 14.63 2.86
C GLN A 11 -0.76 15.17 2.43
N VAL A 12 -1.14 16.37 2.88
CA VAL A 12 -2.40 17.02 2.47
C VAL A 12 -2.40 17.28 0.96
N PHE A 13 -1.29 17.76 0.39
CA PHE A 13 -1.16 17.95 -1.06
C PHE A 13 -1.35 16.65 -1.85
N LEU A 14 -0.79 15.53 -1.38
CA LEU A 14 -0.91 14.23 -2.05
C LEU A 14 -2.29 13.60 -1.86
N GLU A 15 -2.93 13.76 -0.69
CA GLU A 15 -4.24 13.18 -0.40
C GLU A 15 -5.40 13.95 -1.06
N GLU A 16 -5.37 15.29 -1.04
CA GLU A 16 -6.44 16.12 -1.58
C GLU A 16 -6.14 16.63 -3.00
N GLY A 17 -4.89 16.51 -3.48
CA GLY A 17 -4.46 17.06 -4.77
C GLY A 17 -5.31 16.61 -5.94
N HIS A 18 -5.69 15.32 -5.98
CA HIS A 18 -6.55 14.80 -7.05
C HIS A 18 -7.97 15.37 -7.01
N ARG A 19 -8.48 15.65 -5.82
CA ARG A 19 -9.83 16.19 -5.60
C ARG A 19 -9.93 17.69 -5.92
N GLU A 20 -8.82 18.41 -5.75
CA GLU A 20 -8.69 19.85 -5.94
C GLU A 20 -7.96 20.21 -7.25
N ASP A 21 -7.97 19.31 -8.24
CA ASP A 21 -7.34 19.47 -9.56
C ASP A 21 -5.87 19.90 -9.53
N TRP A 22 -5.11 19.39 -8.52
CA TRP A 22 -3.67 19.57 -8.38
C TRP A 22 -3.23 21.03 -8.42
N PHE A 23 -2.57 21.45 -9.49
CA PHE A 23 -1.98 22.80 -9.63
C PHE A 23 -2.98 23.87 -10.10
N GLU A 24 -4.23 23.55 -10.33
CA GLU A 24 -5.27 24.54 -10.64
C GLU A 24 -5.79 25.23 -9.38
N SER A 25 -5.69 24.57 -8.21
CA SER A 25 -6.05 25.16 -6.92
C SER A 25 -4.89 25.94 -6.32
N ASN A 26 -5.12 27.23 -6.02
CA ASN A 26 -4.13 28.10 -5.35
C ASN A 26 -3.68 27.52 -3.98
N LEU A 27 -4.57 26.85 -3.28
CA LEU A 27 -4.27 26.21 -2.00
C LEU A 27 -3.30 25.04 -2.19
N MET A 28 -3.51 24.20 -3.20
CA MET A 28 -2.62 23.07 -3.51
C MET A 28 -1.24 23.55 -3.95
N VAL A 29 -1.16 24.60 -4.77
CA VAL A 29 0.12 25.21 -5.14
C VAL A 29 0.85 25.77 -3.91
N ALA A 30 0.14 26.46 -3.00
CA ALA A 30 0.75 26.96 -1.77
C ALA A 30 1.27 25.82 -0.88
N LEU A 31 0.51 24.73 -0.70
CA LEU A 31 0.93 23.56 0.06
C LEU A 31 2.16 22.88 -0.57
N ALA A 32 2.20 22.74 -1.89
CA ALA A 32 3.34 22.18 -2.60
C ALA A 32 4.62 23.03 -2.38
N VAL A 33 4.52 24.36 -2.52
CA VAL A 33 5.64 25.28 -2.33
C VAL A 33 6.13 25.27 -0.87
N ILE A 34 5.20 25.37 0.10
CA ILE A 34 5.54 25.33 1.53
C ILE A 34 6.21 24.00 1.88
N SER A 35 5.65 22.88 1.41
CA SER A 35 6.21 21.55 1.62
C SER A 35 7.63 21.46 1.04
N PHE A 36 7.82 21.88 -0.20
CA PHE A 36 9.13 21.84 -0.86
C PHE A 36 10.18 22.65 -0.10
N ILE A 37 9.88 23.90 0.25
CA ILE A 37 10.80 24.77 1.00
C ILE A 37 11.10 24.18 2.37
N ALA A 38 10.10 23.68 3.10
CA ALA A 38 10.26 23.12 4.43
C ALA A 38 11.07 21.81 4.40
N LEU A 39 10.85 20.92 3.41
CA LEU A 39 11.60 19.67 3.26
C LEU A 39 13.04 19.91 2.82
N VAL A 40 13.30 20.85 1.89
CA VAL A 40 14.66 21.22 1.49
C VAL A 40 15.41 21.81 2.68
N SER A 41 14.79 22.74 3.40
CA SER A 41 15.37 23.31 4.63
C SER A 41 15.63 22.24 5.69
N PHE A 42 14.71 21.28 5.86
CA PHE A 42 14.91 20.15 6.76
C PHE A 42 16.13 19.33 6.37
N VAL A 43 16.25 18.93 5.09
CA VAL A 43 17.40 18.13 4.60
C VAL A 43 18.72 18.87 4.80
N ILE A 44 18.78 20.16 4.46
CA ILE A 44 19.98 21.00 4.66
C ILE A 44 20.37 21.02 6.14
N VAL A 45 19.43 21.29 7.04
CA VAL A 45 19.67 21.33 8.49
C VAL A 45 20.15 19.97 9.01
N GLN A 46 19.57 18.85 8.53
CA GLN A 46 19.99 17.50 8.98
C GLN A 46 21.37 17.11 8.47
N LEU A 47 21.80 17.61 7.31
CA LEU A 47 23.13 17.34 6.76
C LEU A 47 24.22 18.19 7.39
N THR A 48 23.88 19.41 7.85
CA THR A 48 24.82 20.38 8.40
C THR A 48 24.99 20.30 9.92
N ARG A 49 24.02 19.70 10.63
CA ARG A 49 24.03 19.64 12.10
C ARG A 49 24.85 18.44 12.58
N ASP A 50 25.66 18.66 13.66
CA ASP A 50 26.49 17.59 14.25
C ASP A 50 25.64 16.49 14.92
N ASN A 51 24.51 16.86 15.54
CA ASN A 51 23.53 15.94 16.15
C ASN A 51 22.18 16.08 15.46
N PRO A 52 21.99 15.45 14.29
CA PRO A 52 20.72 15.49 13.56
C PRO A 52 19.65 14.68 14.28
N LEU A 53 18.39 15.17 14.27
CA LEU A 53 17.22 14.42 14.77
C LEU A 53 16.97 13.16 13.93
N VAL A 54 17.19 13.28 12.64
CA VAL A 54 17.07 12.19 11.66
C VAL A 54 18.39 12.07 10.91
N ASN A 55 19.14 11.02 11.17
CA ASN A 55 20.44 10.84 10.55
C ASN A 55 20.31 10.23 9.15
N LEU A 56 20.27 11.09 8.13
CA LEU A 56 20.22 10.66 6.72
C LEU A 56 21.45 9.85 6.27
N ARG A 57 22.58 9.94 7.01
CA ARG A 57 23.79 9.18 6.71
C ARG A 57 23.59 7.67 6.92
N LEU A 58 22.54 7.26 7.66
CA LEU A 58 22.14 5.86 7.83
C LEU A 58 21.78 5.18 6.50
N LEU A 59 21.33 5.94 5.50
CA LEU A 59 21.08 5.42 4.14
C LEU A 59 22.36 4.95 3.43
N LYS A 60 23.56 5.19 3.98
CA LYS A 60 24.80 4.61 3.47
C LYS A 60 24.96 3.13 3.86
N ASP A 61 24.30 2.69 4.93
CA ASP A 61 24.26 1.27 5.27
C ASP A 61 23.35 0.51 4.29
N ARG A 62 23.90 -0.57 3.73
CA ARG A 62 23.21 -1.33 2.68
C ARG A 62 21.88 -1.93 3.16
N ASN A 63 21.87 -2.50 4.37
CA ASN A 63 20.66 -3.13 4.90
C ASN A 63 19.59 -2.08 5.21
N PHE A 64 20.01 -0.93 5.75
CA PHE A 64 19.10 0.16 6.03
C PHE A 64 18.54 0.78 4.75
N LEU A 65 19.36 0.97 3.72
CA LEU A 65 18.92 1.49 2.41
C LEU A 65 17.91 0.55 1.75
N LEU A 66 18.30 -0.73 1.58
CA LEU A 66 17.43 -1.72 0.93
C LEU A 66 16.15 -1.96 1.74
N GLY A 67 16.28 -2.01 3.07
CA GLY A 67 15.15 -2.08 3.97
C GLY A 67 14.22 -0.88 3.88
N SER A 68 14.76 0.32 3.75
CA SER A 68 13.99 1.55 3.58
C SER A 68 13.28 1.62 2.22
N LEU A 69 13.93 1.19 1.14
CA LEU A 69 13.31 1.09 -0.19
C LEU A 69 12.14 0.09 -0.18
N ALA A 70 12.36 -1.09 0.40
CA ALA A 70 11.29 -2.07 0.55
C ALA A 70 10.15 -1.55 1.45
N ASN A 71 10.47 -0.73 2.45
CA ASN A 71 9.48 -0.12 3.35
C ASN A 71 8.64 0.97 2.67
N ILE A 72 9.21 1.70 1.70
CA ILE A 72 8.45 2.61 0.83
C ILE A 72 7.40 1.82 0.04
N GLY A 73 7.80 0.73 -0.62
CA GLY A 73 6.87 -0.14 -1.34
C GLY A 73 5.85 -0.82 -0.42
N LEU A 74 6.22 -1.18 0.81
CA LEU A 74 5.29 -1.62 1.83
C LEU A 74 4.27 -0.53 2.17
N GLY A 75 4.71 0.73 2.27
CA GLY A 75 3.83 1.88 2.47
C GLY A 75 2.78 1.99 1.36
N VAL A 76 3.20 1.92 0.10
CA VAL A 76 2.28 1.88 -1.06
C VAL A 76 1.28 0.74 -0.92
N GLY A 77 1.73 -0.46 -0.59
CA GLY A 77 0.87 -1.64 -0.42
C GLY A 77 -0.15 -1.48 0.71
N LEU A 78 0.29 -1.05 1.90
CA LEU A 78 -0.56 -0.87 3.07
C LEU A 78 -1.64 0.20 2.84
N TYR A 79 -1.21 1.42 2.53
CA TYR A 79 -2.11 2.56 2.39
C TYR A 79 -2.92 2.47 1.08
N GLY A 80 -2.30 1.98 0.00
CA GLY A 80 -2.99 1.78 -1.28
C GLY A 80 -4.15 0.79 -1.17
N THR A 81 -3.99 -0.33 -0.48
CA THR A 81 -5.08 -1.30 -0.30
C THR A 81 -6.18 -0.79 0.62
N VAL A 82 -5.81 -0.01 1.67
CA VAL A 82 -6.78 0.64 2.57
C VAL A 82 -7.57 1.73 1.85
N PHE A 83 -7.00 2.34 0.81
CA PHE A 83 -7.67 3.33 -0.03
C PHE A 83 -8.54 2.67 -1.12
N VAL A 84 -7.95 1.79 -1.94
CA VAL A 84 -8.60 1.26 -3.16
C VAL A 84 -9.78 0.34 -2.83
N LEU A 85 -9.66 -0.53 -1.82
CA LEU A 85 -10.69 -1.53 -1.52
C LEU A 85 -12.01 -0.92 -1.04
N PRO A 86 -12.04 0.00 -0.05
CA PRO A 86 -13.29 0.64 0.35
C PRO A 86 -13.96 1.44 -0.76
N VAL A 87 -13.16 2.13 -1.58
CA VAL A 87 -13.68 2.92 -2.71
C VAL A 87 -14.33 2.01 -3.76
N TYR A 88 -13.69 0.88 -4.09
CA TYR A 88 -14.29 -0.14 -4.95
C TYR A 88 -15.63 -0.67 -4.39
N LEU A 89 -15.65 -1.06 -3.12
CA LEU A 89 -16.84 -1.61 -2.48
C LEU A 89 -17.99 -0.59 -2.42
N ALA A 90 -17.67 0.70 -2.21
CA ALA A 90 -18.67 1.76 -2.17
C ALA A 90 -19.20 2.12 -3.57
N GLN A 91 -18.31 2.23 -4.58
CA GLN A 91 -18.68 2.74 -5.90
C GLN A 91 -19.22 1.68 -6.86
N ILE A 92 -18.73 0.44 -6.75
CA ILE A 92 -19.08 -0.65 -7.68
C ILE A 92 -20.11 -1.59 -7.07
N GLN A 93 -19.99 -1.91 -5.78
CA GLN A 93 -20.85 -2.86 -5.09
C GLN A 93 -21.97 -2.16 -4.29
N ASP A 94 -22.02 -0.82 -4.28
CA ASP A 94 -22.98 -0.02 -3.51
C ASP A 94 -23.04 -0.38 -2.02
N TYR A 95 -21.91 -0.84 -1.45
CA TYR A 95 -21.84 -1.22 -0.03
C TYR A 95 -21.86 0.02 0.86
N ASN A 96 -22.66 -0.06 1.93
CA ASN A 96 -22.63 0.94 2.97
C ASN A 96 -21.40 0.76 3.90
N ALA A 97 -21.13 1.77 4.74
CA ALA A 97 -19.96 1.77 5.62
C ALA A 97 -19.89 0.54 6.56
N LEU A 98 -21.04 0.00 7.00
CA LEU A 98 -21.08 -1.18 7.84
C LEU A 98 -20.65 -2.43 7.08
N GLN A 99 -21.14 -2.62 5.87
CA GLN A 99 -20.77 -3.74 4.99
C GLN A 99 -19.28 -3.70 4.61
N ILE A 100 -18.76 -2.51 4.29
CA ILE A 100 -17.32 -2.31 4.04
C ILE A 100 -16.51 -2.69 5.27
N GLY A 101 -16.94 -2.24 6.46
CA GLY A 101 -16.30 -2.59 7.73
C GLY A 101 -16.29 -4.10 7.99
N GLN A 102 -17.37 -4.80 7.67
CA GLN A 102 -17.44 -6.26 7.77
C GLN A 102 -16.44 -6.99 6.88
N VAL A 103 -16.24 -6.52 5.63
CA VAL A 103 -15.23 -7.08 4.73
C VAL A 103 -13.82 -6.84 5.29
N ILE A 104 -13.52 -5.62 5.76
CA ILE A 104 -12.19 -5.26 6.27
C ILE A 104 -11.87 -5.97 7.59
N MET A 105 -12.86 -6.25 8.41
CA MET A 105 -12.71 -6.95 9.69
C MET A 105 -12.02 -8.32 9.53
N TRP A 106 -12.25 -9.02 8.43
CA TRP A 106 -11.61 -10.31 8.13
C TRP A 106 -10.09 -10.22 7.92
N MET A 107 -9.57 -9.02 7.70
CA MET A 107 -8.13 -8.76 7.77
C MET A 107 -7.67 -8.50 9.21
N GLY A 108 -8.40 -7.66 9.94
CA GLY A 108 -7.98 -7.17 11.26
C GLY A 108 -7.98 -8.26 12.33
N VAL A 109 -9.04 -9.07 12.41
CA VAL A 109 -9.19 -10.09 13.46
C VAL A 109 -8.10 -11.17 13.40
N PRO A 110 -7.83 -11.83 12.26
CA PRO A 110 -6.72 -12.79 12.19
C PRO A 110 -5.36 -12.14 12.46
N GLN A 111 -5.16 -10.90 12.03
CA GLN A 111 -3.91 -10.16 12.23
C GLN A 111 -3.55 -10.00 13.70
N LEU A 112 -4.53 -9.77 14.59
CA LEU A 112 -4.30 -9.70 16.04
C LEU A 112 -3.72 -10.99 16.62
N LEU A 113 -4.10 -12.15 16.06
CA LEU A 113 -3.58 -13.46 16.47
C LEU A 113 -2.19 -13.74 15.90
N ILE A 114 -1.91 -13.22 14.71
CA ILE A 114 -0.66 -13.50 13.99
C ILE A 114 0.49 -12.62 14.48
N ILE A 115 0.23 -11.36 14.85
CA ILE A 115 1.27 -10.42 15.33
C ILE A 115 2.15 -11.03 16.44
N PRO A 116 1.62 -11.61 17.53
CA PRO A 116 2.44 -12.22 18.58
C PRO A 116 3.16 -13.50 18.14
N LEU A 117 2.69 -14.16 17.08
CA LEU A 117 3.30 -15.38 16.56
C LEU A 117 4.57 -15.09 15.74
N VAL A 118 4.66 -13.92 15.11
CA VAL A 118 5.80 -13.56 14.24
C VAL A 118 7.14 -13.59 14.98
N PRO A 119 7.32 -13.01 16.19
CA PRO A 119 8.56 -13.11 16.94
C PRO A 119 8.95 -14.55 17.30
N ILE A 120 7.96 -15.44 17.50
CA ILE A 120 8.20 -16.87 17.75
C ILE A 120 8.74 -17.53 16.47
N LEU A 121 8.12 -17.26 15.31
CA LEU A 121 8.58 -17.78 14.03
C LEU A 121 10.02 -17.31 13.70
N MET A 122 10.38 -16.08 14.06
CA MET A 122 11.72 -15.54 13.85
C MET A 122 12.83 -16.27 14.63
N ARG A 123 12.48 -17.07 15.65
CA ARG A 123 13.45 -17.92 16.35
C ARG A 123 13.87 -19.14 15.54
N PHE A 124 13.01 -19.60 14.63
CA PHE A 124 13.20 -20.81 13.84
C PHE A 124 13.55 -20.50 12.39
N ILE A 125 13.06 -19.41 11.85
CA ILE A 125 13.18 -19.03 10.44
C ILE A 125 13.98 -17.71 10.35
N ASP A 126 14.87 -17.62 9.35
CA ASP A 126 15.59 -16.37 9.06
C ASP A 126 14.58 -15.24 8.78
N ALA A 127 14.78 -14.10 9.45
CA ALA A 127 13.90 -12.94 9.35
C ALA A 127 13.69 -12.48 7.90
N ARG A 128 14.68 -12.64 7.01
CA ARG A 128 14.58 -12.28 5.59
C ARG A 128 13.63 -13.21 4.83
N LEU A 129 13.73 -14.53 5.09
CA LEU A 129 12.83 -15.50 4.47
C LEU A 129 11.40 -15.29 4.95
N LEU A 130 11.21 -15.05 6.25
CA LEU A 130 9.90 -14.76 6.81
C LEU A 130 9.28 -13.48 6.22
N CYS A 131 10.08 -12.42 6.14
CA CYS A 131 9.68 -11.16 5.53
C CYS A 131 9.35 -11.32 4.04
N SER A 132 10.16 -12.06 3.29
CA SER A 132 9.93 -12.33 1.87
C SER A 132 8.66 -13.16 1.65
N CYS A 133 8.39 -14.14 2.51
CA CYS A 133 7.16 -14.91 2.50
C CYS A 133 5.94 -13.99 2.77
N GLY A 134 6.07 -13.07 3.73
CA GLY A 134 5.04 -12.07 4.01
C GLY A 134 4.76 -11.15 2.81
N PHE A 135 5.81 -10.65 2.15
CA PHE A 135 5.66 -9.86 0.92
C PHE A 135 5.01 -10.67 -0.20
N PHE A 136 5.40 -11.93 -0.36
CA PHE A 136 4.78 -12.82 -1.36
C PHE A 136 3.29 -13.02 -1.10
N LEU A 137 2.89 -13.33 0.14
CA LEU A 137 1.48 -13.50 0.51
C LEU A 137 0.68 -12.21 0.28
N PHE A 138 1.25 -11.06 0.64
CA PHE A 138 0.58 -9.78 0.45
C PHE A 138 0.50 -9.40 -1.04
N ALA A 139 1.55 -9.61 -1.81
CA ALA A 139 1.56 -9.41 -3.26
C ALA A 139 0.57 -10.33 -3.96
N PHE A 140 0.53 -11.61 -3.57
CA PHE A 140 -0.42 -12.59 -4.10
C PHE A 140 -1.87 -12.20 -3.81
N ALA A 141 -2.17 -11.80 -2.56
CA ALA A 141 -3.50 -11.31 -2.19
C ALA A 141 -3.90 -10.06 -3.01
N SER A 142 -2.96 -9.14 -3.25
CA SER A 142 -3.19 -7.95 -4.07
C SER A 142 -3.36 -8.31 -5.55
N PHE A 143 -2.56 -9.23 -6.07
CA PHE A 143 -2.68 -9.71 -7.45
C PHE A 143 -4.04 -10.38 -7.69
N TYR A 144 -4.48 -11.24 -6.76
CA TYR A 144 -5.79 -11.87 -6.85
C TYR A 144 -6.93 -10.87 -6.75
N SER A 145 -6.76 -9.79 -5.95
CA SER A 145 -7.68 -8.64 -5.94
C SER A 145 -7.74 -7.89 -7.29
N GLY A 146 -6.78 -8.06 -8.17
CA GLY A 146 -6.78 -7.50 -9.53
C GLY A 146 -7.63 -8.28 -10.54
N SER A 147 -8.41 -9.26 -10.10
CA SER A 147 -9.33 -10.04 -10.93
C SER A 147 -10.80 -9.78 -10.57
N LEU A 148 -11.11 -8.53 -10.21
CA LEU A 148 -12.46 -8.10 -9.84
C LEU A 148 -13.42 -8.16 -11.04
N SER A 149 -14.67 -8.52 -10.75
CA SER A 149 -15.79 -8.50 -11.70
C SER A 149 -17.04 -7.96 -11.00
N LEU A 150 -18.11 -7.69 -11.72
CA LEU A 150 -19.40 -7.27 -11.14
C LEU A 150 -19.95 -8.29 -10.14
N ASP A 151 -19.71 -9.59 -10.38
CA ASP A 151 -20.17 -10.69 -9.52
C ASP A 151 -19.24 -10.95 -8.34
N PHE A 152 -18.13 -10.20 -8.22
CA PHE A 152 -17.16 -10.39 -7.16
C PHE A 152 -17.65 -9.76 -5.85
N ALA A 153 -18.34 -10.55 -5.04
CA ALA A 153 -19.06 -10.10 -3.84
C ALA A 153 -18.36 -10.51 -2.52
N GLY A 154 -18.93 -10.08 -1.39
CA GLY A 154 -18.37 -10.12 -0.05
C GLY A 154 -17.63 -11.39 0.38
N ASP A 155 -18.17 -12.59 0.11
CA ASP A 155 -17.56 -13.85 0.56
C ASP A 155 -16.21 -14.14 -0.11
N GLN A 156 -16.01 -13.70 -1.33
CA GLN A 156 -14.77 -13.87 -2.08
C GLN A 156 -13.64 -12.99 -1.52
N PHE A 157 -14.00 -11.84 -0.94
CA PHE A 157 -13.01 -10.99 -0.26
C PHE A 157 -12.49 -11.58 1.03
N ILE A 158 -13.25 -12.46 1.71
CA ILE A 158 -12.84 -13.06 2.98
C ILE A 158 -11.51 -13.79 2.83
N ALA A 159 -11.39 -14.67 1.83
CA ALA A 159 -10.16 -15.42 1.58
C ALA A 159 -8.98 -14.48 1.32
N ILE A 160 -9.17 -13.45 0.49
CA ILE A 160 -8.14 -12.46 0.16
C ILE A 160 -7.69 -11.70 1.42
N GLN A 161 -8.64 -11.27 2.24
CA GLN A 161 -8.35 -10.55 3.48
C GLN A 161 -7.60 -11.42 4.49
N ILE A 162 -7.90 -12.71 4.57
CA ILE A 162 -7.15 -13.67 5.40
C ILE A 162 -5.69 -13.80 4.90
N PHE A 163 -5.45 -14.00 3.59
CA PHE A 163 -4.07 -14.02 3.06
C PHE A 163 -3.32 -12.72 3.38
N ARG A 164 -3.99 -11.58 3.28
CA ARG A 164 -3.42 -10.28 3.62
C ARG A 164 -3.13 -10.16 5.11
N ALA A 165 -4.00 -10.69 5.97
CA ALA A 165 -3.82 -10.72 7.42
C ALA A 165 -2.58 -11.52 7.86
N PHE A 166 -2.22 -12.57 7.13
CA PHE A 166 -0.96 -13.30 7.35
C PHE A 166 0.24 -12.54 6.81
N GLY A 167 0.15 -11.99 5.59
CA GLY A 167 1.27 -11.34 4.92
C GLY A 167 1.78 -10.09 5.64
N GLN A 168 0.88 -9.20 6.06
CA GLN A 168 1.25 -7.91 6.64
C GLN A 168 2.11 -8.00 7.91
N PRO A 169 1.76 -8.76 8.97
CA PRO A 169 2.59 -8.87 10.17
C PRO A 169 3.93 -9.54 9.90
N MET A 170 3.97 -10.53 8.99
CA MET A 170 5.20 -11.20 8.57
C MET A 170 6.16 -10.29 7.81
N VAL A 171 5.70 -9.13 7.34
CA VAL A 171 6.55 -8.08 6.79
C VAL A 171 6.90 -7.05 7.85
N LEU A 172 5.90 -6.48 8.52
CA LEU A 172 6.07 -5.32 9.41
C LEU A 172 7.07 -5.56 10.54
N VAL A 173 6.99 -6.72 11.21
CA VAL A 173 7.82 -7.03 12.37
C VAL A 173 9.27 -7.33 11.96
N PRO A 174 9.56 -8.32 11.08
CA PRO A 174 10.94 -8.64 10.76
C PRO A 174 11.64 -7.55 9.95
N MET A 175 10.91 -6.80 9.13
CA MET A 175 11.47 -5.75 8.29
C MET A 175 12.12 -4.62 9.09
N SER A 176 11.48 -4.18 10.18
CA SER A 176 12.05 -3.17 11.08
C SER A 176 13.35 -3.65 11.71
N ILE A 177 13.42 -4.95 12.07
CA ILE A 177 14.61 -5.57 12.65
C ILE A 177 15.73 -5.69 11.62
N ILE A 178 15.43 -6.14 10.39
CA ILE A 178 16.41 -6.26 9.29
C ILE A 178 17.04 -4.89 8.99
N ALA A 179 16.21 -3.84 8.91
CA ALA A 179 16.67 -2.50 8.58
C ALA A 179 17.57 -1.91 9.68
N THR A 180 17.27 -2.16 10.96
CA THR A 180 17.95 -1.50 12.08
C THR A 180 19.04 -2.34 12.74
N ALA A 181 19.19 -3.62 12.41
CA ALA A 181 20.07 -4.56 13.06
C ALA A 181 21.56 -4.16 13.06
N MET A 182 22.02 -3.45 12.02
CA MET A 182 23.41 -3.02 11.87
C MET A 182 23.67 -1.61 12.41
N ILE A 183 22.65 -0.97 12.98
CA ILE A 183 22.71 0.41 13.46
C ILE A 183 23.08 0.44 14.94
N ALA A 184 23.99 1.34 15.30
CA ALA A 184 24.40 1.51 16.69
C ALA A 184 23.18 1.85 17.58
N PRO A 185 23.09 1.29 18.81
CA PRO A 185 21.98 1.55 19.73
C PRO A 185 21.72 3.03 20.00
N SER A 186 22.78 3.86 20.01
CA SER A 186 22.69 5.32 20.15
C SER A 186 21.93 6.01 19.01
N GLN A 187 21.83 5.38 17.84
CA GLN A 187 21.15 5.92 16.65
C GLN A 187 19.83 5.23 16.36
N ALA A 188 19.42 4.26 17.18
CA ALA A 188 18.21 3.46 16.95
C ALA A 188 16.94 4.31 16.85
N GLY A 189 16.81 5.37 17.68
CA GLY A 189 15.69 6.30 17.63
C GLY A 189 15.61 7.07 16.28
N SER A 190 16.76 7.56 15.80
CA SER A 190 16.85 8.27 14.52
C SER A 190 16.54 7.32 13.35
N ALA A 191 17.04 6.09 13.40
CA ALA A 191 16.77 5.06 12.38
C ALA A 191 15.27 4.70 12.31
N SER A 192 14.65 4.46 13.47
CA SER A 192 13.22 4.15 13.55
C SER A 192 12.35 5.31 13.03
N SER A 193 12.70 6.55 13.38
CA SER A 193 12.01 7.73 12.89
C SER A 193 12.11 7.85 11.36
N LEU A 194 13.31 7.73 10.79
CA LEU A 194 13.52 7.79 9.34
C LEU A 194 12.77 6.65 8.62
N TYR A 195 12.83 5.46 9.17
CA TYR A 195 12.14 4.29 8.64
C TYR A 195 10.62 4.48 8.57
N ASN A 196 10.00 5.02 9.63
CA ASN A 196 8.58 5.31 9.65
C ASN A 196 8.18 6.46 8.71
N ILE A 197 9.02 7.52 8.62
CA ILE A 197 8.81 8.62 7.68
C ILE A 197 8.77 8.10 6.25
N LEU A 198 9.75 7.27 5.86
CA LEU A 198 9.82 6.72 4.50
C LEU A 198 8.62 5.82 4.16
N ARG A 199 8.12 5.03 5.12
CA ARG A 199 6.91 4.25 4.93
C ARG A 199 5.68 5.13 4.71
N ASN A 200 5.49 6.13 5.55
CA ASN A 200 4.33 7.02 5.45
C ASN A 200 4.39 7.85 4.14
N LEU A 201 5.58 8.32 3.77
CA LEU A 201 5.80 9.01 2.50
C LEU A 201 5.49 8.10 1.31
N GLY A 202 5.95 6.84 1.35
CA GLY A 202 5.61 5.82 0.35
C GLY A 202 4.09 5.62 0.25
N GLY A 203 3.40 5.60 1.39
CA GLY A 203 1.95 5.50 1.46
C GLY A 203 1.22 6.69 0.83
N ALA A 204 1.62 7.92 1.17
CA ALA A 204 1.02 9.14 0.63
C ALA A 204 1.22 9.24 -0.90
N ILE A 205 2.46 9.00 -1.38
CA ILE A 205 2.76 8.94 -2.82
C ILE A 205 1.94 7.82 -3.48
N GLY A 206 1.82 6.66 -2.82
CA GLY A 206 1.04 5.52 -3.30
C GLY A 206 -0.43 5.85 -3.49
N ILE A 207 -1.08 6.48 -2.52
CA ILE A 207 -2.48 6.91 -2.61
C ILE A 207 -2.66 7.90 -3.76
N ALA A 208 -1.82 8.93 -3.85
CA ALA A 208 -1.90 9.94 -4.89
C ALA A 208 -1.74 9.33 -6.30
N ALA A 209 -0.75 8.45 -6.48
CA ALA A 209 -0.52 7.74 -7.74
C ALA A 209 -1.71 6.83 -8.10
N LEU A 210 -2.23 6.07 -7.13
CA LEU A 210 -3.37 5.17 -7.34
C LEU A 210 -4.65 5.93 -7.68
N ALA A 211 -4.93 7.06 -7.02
CA ALA A 211 -6.08 7.91 -7.33
C ALA A 211 -6.00 8.45 -8.77
N THR A 212 -4.82 8.95 -9.17
CA THR A 212 -4.58 9.44 -10.54
C THR A 212 -4.70 8.34 -11.58
N ILE A 213 -4.17 7.13 -11.28
CA ILE A 213 -4.25 5.97 -12.17
C ILE A 213 -5.69 5.52 -12.32
N LEU A 214 -6.46 5.44 -11.21
CA LEU A 214 -7.86 5.05 -11.26
C LEU A 214 -8.66 5.96 -12.19
N ASP A 215 -8.52 7.28 -12.05
CA ASP A 215 -9.22 8.23 -12.92
C ASP A 215 -8.78 8.13 -14.38
N SER A 216 -7.47 8.14 -14.62
CA SER A 216 -6.91 8.08 -15.97
C SER A 216 -7.25 6.78 -16.68
N ARG A 217 -7.17 5.64 -15.98
CA ARG A 217 -7.48 4.32 -16.54
C ARG A 217 -8.98 4.12 -16.74
N ALA A 218 -9.82 4.61 -15.83
CA ALA A 218 -11.26 4.57 -16.02
C ALA A 218 -11.69 5.32 -17.29
N LYS A 219 -11.13 6.52 -17.52
CA LYS A 219 -11.36 7.29 -18.76
C LYS A 219 -10.87 6.53 -20.01
N TYR A 220 -9.64 6.01 -19.94
CA TYR A 220 -9.06 5.23 -21.05
C TYR A 220 -9.92 4.01 -21.40
N TYR A 221 -10.32 3.21 -20.41
CA TYR A 221 -11.14 2.03 -20.64
C TYR A 221 -12.55 2.39 -21.08
N PHE A 222 -13.11 3.49 -20.59
CA PHE A 222 -14.40 3.98 -21.08
C PHE A 222 -14.35 4.34 -22.57
N ASP A 223 -13.34 5.09 -23.00
CA ASP A 223 -13.16 5.46 -24.41
C ASP A 223 -12.93 4.21 -25.27
N PHE A 224 -12.08 3.29 -24.81
CA PHE A 224 -11.81 2.01 -25.47
C PHE A 224 -13.10 1.16 -25.66
N LEU A 225 -13.90 1.01 -24.61
CA LEU A 225 -15.17 0.27 -24.68
C LEU A 225 -16.18 0.96 -25.56
N ARG A 226 -16.25 2.30 -25.52
CA ARG A 226 -17.15 3.11 -26.33
C ARG A 226 -16.89 2.95 -27.83
N GLU A 227 -15.64 2.84 -28.26
CA GLU A 227 -15.29 2.63 -29.67
C GLU A 227 -15.89 1.32 -30.23
N HIS A 228 -16.11 0.33 -29.39
CA HIS A 228 -16.69 -0.97 -29.75
C HIS A 228 -18.24 -0.98 -29.69
N ILE A 229 -18.84 0.08 -29.11
CA ILE A 229 -20.29 0.26 -28.97
C ILE A 229 -20.77 1.25 -30.01
N THR A 230 -20.72 0.85 -31.28
CA THR A 230 -21.14 1.71 -32.39
C THR A 230 -22.41 1.16 -33.04
N PRO A 231 -23.29 2.05 -33.56
CA PRO A 231 -24.41 1.64 -34.40
C PRO A 231 -23.89 0.79 -35.56
N GLY A 232 -24.51 -0.39 -35.78
CA GLY A 232 -24.06 -1.35 -36.77
C GLY A 232 -23.27 -2.56 -36.20
N ASN A 233 -22.93 -2.54 -34.91
CA ASN A 233 -22.40 -3.72 -34.23
C ASN A 233 -23.58 -4.62 -33.81
N PRO A 234 -23.68 -5.88 -34.29
CA PRO A 234 -24.79 -6.76 -33.96
C PRO A 234 -25.04 -6.96 -32.47
N ALA A 235 -23.96 -7.05 -31.68
CA ALA A 235 -24.06 -7.20 -30.21
C ALA A 235 -24.64 -5.97 -29.53
N PHE A 236 -24.33 -4.77 -30.04
CA PHE A 236 -24.90 -3.50 -29.54
C PHE A 236 -26.41 -3.45 -29.88
N GLU A 237 -26.79 -3.77 -31.11
CA GLU A 237 -28.20 -3.73 -31.54
C GLU A 237 -29.06 -4.72 -30.77
N GLU A 238 -28.58 -5.95 -30.61
CA GLU A 238 -29.26 -6.98 -29.81
C GLU A 238 -29.45 -6.54 -28.37
N ARG A 239 -28.38 -6.01 -27.74
CA ARG A 239 -28.46 -5.54 -26.38
C ARG A 239 -29.40 -4.33 -26.21
N MET A 240 -29.36 -3.39 -27.16
CA MET A 240 -30.26 -2.24 -27.18
C MET A 240 -31.71 -2.66 -27.35
N GLN A 241 -32.02 -3.60 -28.25
CA GLN A 241 -33.37 -4.13 -28.43
C GLN A 241 -33.89 -4.78 -27.14
N LEU A 242 -33.06 -5.60 -26.47
CA LEU A 242 -33.43 -6.22 -25.20
C LEU A 242 -33.72 -5.18 -24.13
N LEU A 243 -32.85 -4.19 -23.97
CA LEU A 243 -33.02 -3.13 -22.97
C LEU A 243 -34.22 -2.23 -23.27
N THR A 244 -34.44 -1.90 -24.54
CA THR A 244 -35.60 -1.09 -24.99
C THR A 244 -36.90 -1.84 -24.77
N SER A 245 -36.92 -3.17 -24.99
CA SER A 245 -38.11 -4.00 -24.73
C SER A 245 -38.44 -4.08 -23.23
N GLN A 246 -37.43 -4.06 -22.37
CA GLN A 246 -37.60 -4.10 -20.90
C GLN A 246 -38.02 -2.76 -20.32
N LEU A 247 -37.42 -1.64 -20.80
CA LEU A 247 -37.61 -0.32 -20.25
C LEU A 247 -38.69 0.51 -20.97
N GLY A 248 -39.12 0.07 -22.14
CA GLY A 248 -40.15 0.74 -22.96
C GLY A 248 -39.69 2.08 -23.57
N ASN A 249 -38.44 2.48 -23.38
CA ASN A 249 -37.86 3.74 -23.88
C ASN A 249 -36.40 3.56 -24.28
N GLU A 250 -36.06 3.92 -25.52
CA GLU A 250 -34.72 3.85 -26.07
C GLU A 250 -33.71 4.74 -25.31
N GLN A 251 -34.15 5.91 -24.87
CA GLN A 251 -33.29 6.85 -24.13
C GLN A 251 -32.89 6.29 -22.77
N SER A 252 -33.79 5.62 -22.07
CA SER A 252 -33.51 4.93 -20.80
C SER A 252 -32.59 3.72 -21.01
N ALA A 253 -32.78 2.98 -22.10
CA ALA A 253 -31.93 1.85 -22.50
C ALA A 253 -30.47 2.32 -22.76
N LEU A 254 -30.31 3.44 -23.47
CA LEU A 254 -29.00 4.02 -23.76
C LEU A 254 -28.29 4.52 -22.49
N GLN A 255 -29.04 5.16 -21.58
CA GLN A 255 -28.48 5.57 -20.28
C GLN A 255 -28.02 4.37 -19.45
N LEU A 256 -28.81 3.31 -19.37
CA LEU A 256 -28.45 2.11 -18.65
C LEU A 256 -27.19 1.46 -19.24
N LEU A 257 -27.12 1.35 -20.56
CA LEU A 257 -25.96 0.81 -21.25
C LEU A 257 -24.69 1.66 -20.99
N SER A 258 -24.81 2.98 -21.06
CA SER A 258 -23.72 3.92 -20.74
C SER A 258 -23.23 3.72 -19.31
N ASN A 259 -24.12 3.59 -18.34
CA ASN A 259 -23.76 3.34 -16.94
C ASN A 259 -23.06 1.99 -16.77
N GLN A 260 -23.50 0.95 -17.48
CA GLN A 260 -22.82 -0.37 -17.46
C GLN A 260 -21.40 -0.29 -18.02
N VAL A 261 -21.20 0.49 -19.08
CA VAL A 261 -19.86 0.72 -19.66
C VAL A 261 -18.95 1.48 -18.70
N HIS A 262 -19.47 2.54 -18.07
CA HIS A 262 -18.71 3.28 -17.05
C HIS A 262 -18.32 2.37 -15.88
N GLN A 263 -19.24 1.56 -15.39
CA GLN A 263 -18.99 0.64 -14.29
C GLN A 263 -17.93 -0.41 -14.67
N GLN A 264 -18.03 -0.98 -15.88
CA GLN A 264 -17.04 -1.95 -16.37
C GLN A 264 -15.64 -1.31 -16.56
N ALA A 265 -15.57 -0.10 -17.10
CA ALA A 265 -14.34 0.65 -17.25
C ALA A 265 -13.68 0.93 -15.88
N ALA A 266 -14.49 1.30 -14.88
CA ALA A 266 -14.01 1.50 -13.52
C ALA A 266 -13.46 0.21 -12.91
N ILE A 267 -14.14 -0.95 -13.08
CA ILE A 267 -13.64 -2.25 -12.58
C ILE A 267 -12.27 -2.58 -13.19
N MET A 268 -12.10 -2.36 -14.50
CA MET A 268 -10.81 -2.58 -15.16
C MET A 268 -9.71 -1.66 -14.58
N ALA A 269 -10.04 -0.41 -14.27
CA ALA A 269 -9.11 0.50 -13.62
C ALA A 269 -8.75 0.06 -12.19
N TYR A 270 -9.70 -0.46 -11.41
CA TYR A 270 -9.43 -1.04 -10.09
C TYR A 270 -8.52 -2.26 -10.17
N ASN A 271 -8.71 -3.12 -11.18
CA ASN A 271 -7.84 -4.27 -11.42
C ASN A 271 -6.40 -3.83 -11.69
N ASP A 272 -6.19 -2.83 -12.53
CA ASP A 272 -4.86 -2.24 -12.79
C ASP A 272 -4.23 -1.68 -11.51
N ALA A 273 -5.01 -0.99 -10.66
CA ALA A 273 -4.53 -0.47 -9.40
C ALA A 273 -4.04 -1.57 -8.45
N PHE A 274 -4.78 -2.67 -8.31
CA PHE A 274 -4.37 -3.81 -7.50
C PHE A 274 -3.16 -4.54 -8.09
N HIS A 275 -3.04 -4.67 -9.40
CA HIS A 275 -1.87 -5.22 -10.07
C HIS A 275 -0.63 -4.35 -9.84
N LEU A 276 -0.76 -3.02 -9.87
CA LEU A 276 0.33 -2.11 -9.54
C LEU A 276 0.80 -2.29 -8.09
N ILE A 277 -0.13 -2.39 -7.13
CA ILE A 277 0.20 -2.67 -5.73
C ILE A 277 0.95 -4.00 -5.61
N ALA A 278 0.48 -5.05 -6.27
CA ALA A 278 1.13 -6.36 -6.26
C ALA A 278 2.56 -6.29 -6.82
N MET A 279 2.77 -5.56 -7.91
CA MET A 279 4.09 -5.37 -8.53
C MET A 279 5.04 -4.60 -7.60
N MET A 280 4.58 -3.54 -6.94
CA MET A 280 5.39 -2.78 -5.96
C MET A 280 5.79 -3.64 -4.76
N LEU A 281 4.89 -4.48 -4.25
CA LEU A 281 5.19 -5.44 -3.18
C LEU A 281 6.17 -6.52 -3.63
N GLY A 282 6.04 -7.01 -4.87
CA GLY A 282 6.99 -7.94 -5.48
C GLY A 282 8.40 -7.35 -5.61
N CYS A 283 8.51 -6.11 -6.07
CA CYS A 283 9.79 -5.38 -6.09
C CYS A 283 10.37 -5.21 -4.68
N SER A 284 9.53 -4.92 -3.69
CA SER A 284 9.95 -4.79 -2.29
C SER A 284 10.50 -6.11 -1.73
N MET A 285 9.91 -7.25 -2.11
CA MET A 285 10.42 -8.58 -1.76
C MET A 285 11.86 -8.78 -2.27
N VAL A 286 12.15 -8.35 -3.51
CA VAL A 286 13.51 -8.45 -4.08
C VAL A 286 14.51 -7.64 -3.26
N PHE A 287 14.17 -6.41 -2.83
CA PHE A 287 15.05 -5.61 -1.98
C PHE A 287 15.36 -6.30 -0.64
N VAL A 288 14.38 -6.97 -0.03
CA VAL A 288 14.59 -7.74 1.21
C VAL A 288 15.55 -8.92 0.99
N LEU A 289 15.39 -9.65 -0.10
CA LEU A 289 16.29 -10.77 -0.44
C LEU A 289 17.74 -10.32 -0.66
N LEU A 290 17.95 -9.09 -1.13
CA LEU A 290 19.27 -8.50 -1.33
C LEU A 290 19.92 -7.98 -0.04
N CYS A 291 19.20 -7.91 1.09
CA CYS A 291 19.76 -7.58 2.40
C CYS A 291 20.77 -8.64 2.87
N ARG A 292 21.78 -8.21 3.65
CA ARG A 292 22.72 -9.16 4.29
C ARG A 292 22.04 -9.93 5.41
N PRO A 293 22.44 -11.20 5.66
CA PRO A 293 21.92 -11.98 6.78
C PRO A 293 22.16 -11.27 8.11
N LEU A 294 21.20 -11.41 9.02
CA LEU A 294 21.38 -10.95 10.39
C LEU A 294 22.47 -11.79 11.07
N PRO A 295 23.36 -11.19 11.88
CA PRO A 295 24.22 -11.97 12.74
C PRO A 295 23.35 -12.85 13.63
N LYS A 296 23.62 -14.14 13.68
CA LYS A 296 22.95 -15.03 14.65
C LYS A 296 23.24 -14.47 16.05
N ALA A 297 22.18 -14.24 16.84
CA ALA A 297 22.36 -13.91 18.25
C ALA A 297 23.29 -14.94 18.90
N PRO A 298 24.30 -14.52 19.69
CA PRO A 298 25.12 -15.46 20.44
C PRO A 298 24.17 -16.32 21.29
N ALA A 299 24.40 -17.63 21.26
CA ALA A 299 23.68 -18.59 22.12
C ALA A 299 23.72 -18.02 23.55
N PRO A 300 22.62 -18.06 24.33
CA PRO A 300 22.66 -17.63 25.72
C PRO A 300 23.82 -18.34 26.39
N ALA A 301 24.77 -17.57 26.94
CA ALA A 301 25.90 -18.15 27.70
C ALA A 301 25.32 -19.11 28.71
N ALA A 302 25.74 -20.36 28.62
CA ALA A 302 25.39 -21.38 29.61
C ALA A 302 25.61 -20.76 30.97
N THR A 303 24.58 -20.65 31.76
CA THR A 303 24.65 -20.22 33.15
C THR A 303 25.75 -21.06 33.80
N THR A 304 26.90 -20.43 34.04
CA THR A 304 27.95 -21.02 34.86
C THR A 304 27.30 -21.34 36.20
N GLU A 305 27.15 -22.63 36.48
CA GLU A 305 26.77 -23.11 37.81
C GLU A 305 27.68 -22.43 38.85
N PRO A 306 27.14 -21.94 39.97
CA PRO A 306 27.96 -21.41 41.02
C PRO A 306 28.83 -22.52 41.57
N GLN A 307 30.17 -22.36 41.48
CA GLN A 307 31.11 -23.28 42.13
C GLN A 307 30.76 -23.35 43.62
N PRO A 308 30.65 -24.59 44.18
CA PRO A 308 30.47 -24.75 45.63
C PRO A 308 31.69 -24.19 46.35
N ALA A 309 31.42 -23.24 47.29
CA ALA A 309 32.44 -22.70 48.21
C ALA A 309 33.02 -23.86 49.03
N HIS A 310 34.30 -24.15 48.82
CA HIS A 310 35.06 -25.02 49.72
C HIS A 310 35.29 -24.23 51.00
N SER A 311 34.69 -24.70 52.10
CA SER A 311 34.95 -24.37 53.48
C SER A 311 36.23 -24.99 53.95
#